data_34610d2ab1a86da92645eae5c1e703af
#
_entry.id   34610d2ab1a86da92645eae5c1e703af
#
_cell.length_a   1.000
_cell.length_b   1.000
_cell.length_c   1.000
_cell.angle_alpha   90.00
_cell.angle_beta   90.00
_cell.angle_gamma   90.00
#
_symmetry.space_group_name_H-M   'P 1'
#
loop_
_entity.id
_entity.type
_entity.pdbx_description
1 polymer ?
#
loop_
_entity_poly.entity_id
_entity_poly.type
_entity_poly.pdbx_seq_one_letter_code
_entity_poly.pdbx_strand_id
1 'polypeptide(L)'
;MQYRTIRAAASAEFVEKRSRFIGYISPVTTQQDAIAFIDSIKSKHWDATHNVPAYIIREGNICRFSDDGEPQGTAGMPALNVLQKEELTDCVLVITRYFGGILLGGGGLVRAYSHAAKIAVDAGGIVTRAECSIVKIRCDYTFYGRLASLIPEQGGIVEDTAFEDVVTVKMRIPQELEPAFEARLVDLSNGTCRGEITDTVFADID
;
A
#
# COMPACT_ATOMS: atom_id res chain seq x y z
N MET A 1 -5.92 3.82 -13.23
CA MET A 1 -5.99 4.65 -11.98
C MET A 1 -4.93 4.17 -11.02
N GLN A 2 -4.16 5.08 -10.38
CA GLN A 2 -3.13 4.69 -9.40
C GLN A 2 -3.43 5.27 -8.01
N TYR A 3 -2.95 4.62 -6.95
CA TYR A 3 -3.10 5.06 -5.57
C TYR A 3 -1.95 4.54 -4.71
N ARG A 4 -1.69 5.25 -3.58
CA ARG A 4 -0.67 4.87 -2.61
C ARG A 4 -1.31 4.13 -1.43
N THR A 5 -0.67 3.07 -0.98
CA THR A 5 -1.10 2.26 0.16
C THR A 5 0.11 1.72 0.93
N ILE A 6 -0.14 0.89 1.93
CA ILE A 6 0.89 0.21 2.72
C ILE A 6 1.22 -1.14 2.06
N ARG A 7 2.52 -1.44 1.94
CA ARG A 7 3.01 -2.68 1.32
C ARG A 7 2.66 -3.92 2.14
N ALA A 8 2.86 -3.87 3.46
CA ALA A 8 2.63 -5.00 4.35
C ALA A 8 2.21 -4.57 5.75
N ALA A 9 1.55 -5.47 6.48
CA ALA A 9 1.26 -5.26 7.89
C ALA A 9 2.57 -5.16 8.69
N ALA A 10 2.66 -4.13 9.54
CA ALA A 10 3.85 -3.85 10.34
C ALA A 10 3.49 -3.17 11.66
N SER A 11 4.49 -3.08 12.53
CA SER A 11 4.37 -2.31 13.77
C SER A 11 5.70 -1.66 14.14
N ALA A 12 5.61 -0.51 14.80
CA ALA A 12 6.75 0.17 15.38
C ALA A 12 6.34 0.82 16.71
N GLU A 13 7.30 0.99 17.62
CA GLU A 13 7.00 1.54 18.94
C GLU A 13 8.05 2.54 19.39
N PHE A 14 7.65 3.41 20.31
CA PHE A 14 8.56 4.31 21.05
C PHE A 14 8.01 4.63 22.42
N VAL A 15 8.84 5.22 23.24
CA VAL A 15 8.48 5.66 24.60
C VAL A 15 8.66 7.17 24.71
N GLU A 16 7.63 7.86 25.20
CA GLU A 16 7.65 9.30 25.51
C GLU A 16 7.14 9.54 26.93
N LYS A 17 7.95 10.18 27.79
CA LYS A 17 7.61 10.43 29.19
C LYS A 17 7.02 9.20 29.90
N ARG A 18 7.69 8.05 29.77
CA ARG A 18 7.29 6.73 30.28
C ARG A 18 6.01 6.15 29.67
N SER A 19 5.25 6.88 28.85
CA SER A 19 4.15 6.29 28.07
C SER A 19 4.73 5.53 26.89
N ARG A 20 4.24 4.30 26.66
CA ARG A 20 4.62 3.46 25.51
C ARG A 20 3.55 3.60 24.44
N PHE A 21 3.99 3.92 23.23
CA PHE A 21 3.14 4.03 22.04
C PHE A 21 3.56 2.96 21.03
N ILE A 22 2.60 2.16 20.56
CA ILE A 22 2.81 1.12 19.57
C ILE A 22 1.88 1.40 18.40
N GLY A 23 2.43 1.75 17.25
CA GLY A 23 1.68 1.91 16.00
C GLY A 23 1.61 0.59 15.25
N TYR A 24 0.41 0.12 14.92
CA TYR A 24 0.13 -1.03 14.07
C TYR A 24 -0.51 -0.55 12.78
N ILE A 25 0.01 -0.95 11.63
CA ILE A 25 -0.54 -0.58 10.33
C ILE A 25 -0.72 -1.82 9.47
N SER A 26 -1.76 -1.82 8.62
CA SER A 26 -2.03 -2.90 7.68
C SER A 26 -2.69 -2.37 6.41
N PRO A 27 -2.38 -2.92 5.22
CA PRO A 27 -3.21 -2.72 4.05
C PRO A 27 -4.55 -3.43 4.25
N VAL A 28 -5.64 -2.77 3.87
CA VAL A 28 -7.01 -3.30 3.89
C VAL A 28 -7.78 -2.69 2.74
N THR A 29 -8.74 -3.41 2.16
CA THR A 29 -9.52 -2.91 1.02
C THR A 29 -10.98 -2.64 1.36
N THR A 30 -11.45 -3.15 2.49
CA THR A 30 -12.83 -2.99 2.95
C THR A 30 -12.91 -2.41 4.35
N GLN A 31 -14.05 -1.80 4.66
CA GLN A 31 -14.32 -1.32 6.02
C GLN A 31 -14.40 -2.48 7.03
N GLN A 32 -14.90 -3.64 6.61
CA GLN A 32 -14.98 -4.83 7.45
C GLN A 32 -13.57 -5.32 7.86
N ASP A 33 -12.63 -5.36 6.93
CA ASP A 33 -11.25 -5.74 7.23
C ASP A 33 -10.58 -4.74 8.17
N ALA A 34 -10.85 -3.44 7.99
CA ALA A 34 -10.35 -2.41 8.89
C ALA A 34 -10.89 -2.60 10.32
N ILE A 35 -12.19 -2.86 10.48
CA ILE A 35 -12.82 -3.11 11.78
C ILE A 35 -12.24 -4.40 12.41
N ALA A 36 -12.12 -5.48 11.63
CA ALA A 36 -11.55 -6.74 12.12
C ALA A 36 -10.11 -6.55 12.61
N PHE A 37 -9.30 -5.78 11.89
CA PHE A 37 -7.94 -5.45 12.32
C PHE A 37 -7.93 -4.64 13.62
N ILE A 38 -8.78 -3.61 13.75
CA ILE A 38 -8.91 -2.79 14.96
C ILE A 38 -9.28 -3.69 16.16
N ASP A 39 -10.27 -4.58 15.99
CA ASP A 39 -10.73 -5.47 17.06
C ASP A 39 -9.64 -6.46 17.47
N SER A 40 -8.84 -6.94 16.52
CA SER A 40 -7.70 -7.82 16.81
C SER A 40 -6.64 -7.14 17.68
N ILE A 41 -6.32 -5.86 17.39
CA ILE A 41 -5.37 -5.07 18.18
C ILE A 41 -5.95 -4.72 19.56
N LYS A 42 -7.22 -4.32 19.64
CA LYS A 42 -7.91 -4.08 20.92
C LYS A 42 -7.94 -5.33 21.80
N SER A 43 -8.16 -6.49 21.21
CA SER A 43 -8.13 -7.76 21.93
C SER A 43 -6.72 -8.12 22.42
N LYS A 44 -5.71 -7.89 21.59
CA LYS A 44 -4.29 -8.13 21.94
C LYS A 44 -3.82 -7.21 23.07
N HIS A 45 -4.30 -5.97 23.07
CA HIS A 45 -3.94 -4.91 24.03
C HIS A 45 -5.14 -4.47 24.87
N TRP A 46 -5.89 -5.46 25.38
CA TRP A 46 -7.10 -5.23 26.18
C TRP A 46 -6.85 -4.44 27.48
N ASP A 47 -5.61 -4.49 27.98
CA ASP A 47 -5.14 -3.81 29.20
C ASP A 47 -4.49 -2.43 28.91
N ALA A 48 -4.40 -2.02 27.65
CA ALA A 48 -3.89 -0.72 27.27
C ALA A 48 -4.84 0.41 27.69
N THR A 49 -4.29 1.58 27.93
CA THR A 49 -5.09 2.77 28.29
C THR A 49 -5.97 3.21 27.12
N HIS A 50 -5.42 3.19 25.90
CA HIS A 50 -6.11 3.58 24.66
C HIS A 50 -5.62 2.74 23.47
N ASN A 51 -6.54 2.45 22.55
CA ASN A 51 -6.26 1.84 21.25
C ASN A 51 -6.91 2.72 20.17
N VAL A 52 -6.19 3.70 19.70
CA VAL A 52 -6.66 4.80 18.82
C VAL A 52 -6.64 4.35 17.37
N PRO A 53 -7.78 4.16 16.69
CA PRO A 53 -7.83 3.76 15.29
C PRO A 53 -7.91 4.96 14.35
N ALA A 54 -7.37 4.78 13.14
CA ALA A 54 -7.64 5.62 11.97
C ALA A 54 -7.57 4.75 10.70
N TYR A 55 -8.48 4.93 9.74
CA TYR A 55 -8.41 4.23 8.46
C TYR A 55 -8.99 5.04 7.32
N ILE A 56 -8.50 4.75 6.12
CA ILE A 56 -8.97 5.32 4.87
C ILE A 56 -9.19 4.17 3.90
N ILE A 57 -10.40 4.08 3.34
CA ILE A 57 -10.77 3.10 2.31
C ILE A 57 -11.16 3.85 1.05
N ARG A 58 -10.56 3.49 -0.06
CA ARG A 58 -10.76 4.12 -1.37
C ARG A 58 -12.18 3.90 -1.88
N GLU A 59 -12.67 2.68 -1.80
CA GLU A 59 -14.05 2.36 -2.18
C GLU A 59 -15.03 3.05 -1.22
N GLY A 60 -15.93 3.85 -1.78
CA GLY A 60 -16.87 4.66 -1.01
C GLY A 60 -16.28 5.88 -0.32
N ASN A 61 -14.99 6.18 -0.54
CA ASN A 61 -14.29 7.34 0.03
C ASN A 61 -14.44 7.44 1.55
N ILE A 62 -14.24 6.31 2.24
CA ILE A 62 -14.46 6.19 3.68
C ILE A 62 -13.21 6.64 4.43
N CYS A 63 -13.38 7.58 5.37
CA CYS A 63 -12.34 8.07 6.24
C CYS A 63 -12.89 8.09 7.67
N ARG A 64 -12.26 7.39 8.61
CA ARG A 64 -12.73 7.25 10.00
C ARG A 64 -11.56 7.28 10.99
N PHE A 65 -11.85 7.78 12.17
CA PHE A 65 -10.93 7.77 13.32
C PHE A 65 -11.70 7.82 14.63
N SER A 66 -11.03 7.53 15.74
CA SER A 66 -11.53 7.75 17.10
C SER A 66 -10.37 8.13 18.02
N ASP A 67 -10.63 8.99 19.00
CA ASP A 67 -9.65 9.30 20.04
C ASP A 67 -9.60 8.22 21.14
N ASP A 68 -10.55 7.26 21.15
CA ASP A 68 -10.62 6.13 22.08
C ASP A 68 -10.40 6.54 23.57
N GLY A 69 -11.04 7.63 23.98
CA GLY A 69 -10.97 8.16 25.35
C GLY A 69 -9.81 9.13 25.65
N GLU A 70 -8.90 9.39 24.71
CA GLU A 70 -7.98 10.53 24.80
C GLU A 70 -8.76 11.85 24.68
N PRO A 71 -8.20 12.98 25.12
CA PRO A 71 -8.83 14.29 24.94
C PRO A 71 -9.15 14.55 23.45
N GLN A 72 -10.32 15.08 23.19
CA GLN A 72 -10.86 15.27 21.85
C GLN A 72 -9.84 15.96 20.90
N GLY A 73 -9.60 15.34 19.76
CA GLY A 73 -8.73 15.85 18.68
C GLY A 73 -7.23 15.70 18.95
N THR A 74 -6.82 15.02 20.02
CA THR A 74 -5.40 14.90 20.37
C THR A 74 -4.75 13.60 19.91
N ALA A 75 -5.54 12.63 19.43
CA ALA A 75 -5.04 11.30 19.09
C ALA A 75 -5.47 10.81 17.70
N GLY A 76 -6.76 10.57 17.49
CA GLY A 76 -7.26 9.99 16.25
C GLY A 76 -7.10 10.90 15.03
N MET A 77 -7.40 12.18 15.16
CA MET A 77 -7.22 13.16 14.08
C MET A 77 -5.73 13.34 13.71
N PRO A 78 -4.78 13.51 14.67
CA PRO A 78 -3.36 13.51 14.37
C PRO A 78 -2.87 12.26 13.63
N ALA A 79 -3.36 11.08 14.02
CA ALA A 79 -3.04 9.82 13.36
C ALA A 79 -3.56 9.79 11.91
N LEU A 80 -4.83 10.17 11.71
CA LEU A 80 -5.43 10.26 10.38
C LEU A 80 -4.71 11.26 9.46
N ASN A 81 -4.32 12.42 9.99
CA ASN A 81 -3.61 13.45 9.25
C ASN A 81 -2.27 12.94 8.67
N VAL A 82 -1.60 11.98 9.34
CA VAL A 82 -0.39 11.36 8.80
C VAL A 82 -0.72 10.53 7.57
N LEU A 83 -1.77 9.70 7.61
CA LEU A 83 -2.20 8.91 6.44
C LEU A 83 -2.56 9.82 5.27
N GLN A 84 -3.29 10.92 5.54
CA GLN A 84 -3.69 11.88 4.50
C GLN A 84 -2.50 12.65 3.89
N LYS A 85 -1.52 13.07 4.70
CA LYS A 85 -0.31 13.76 4.22
C LYS A 85 0.57 12.88 3.35
N GLU A 86 0.61 11.58 3.63
CA GLU A 86 1.30 10.59 2.82
C GLU A 86 0.46 10.12 1.62
N GLU A 87 -0.76 10.69 1.45
CA GLU A 87 -1.72 10.34 0.38
C GLU A 87 -2.08 8.85 0.37
N LEU A 88 -2.12 8.23 1.56
CA LEU A 88 -2.42 6.82 1.70
C LEU A 88 -3.92 6.57 1.69
N THR A 89 -4.30 5.47 1.06
CA THR A 89 -5.65 4.90 1.09
C THR A 89 -5.57 3.38 1.20
N ASP A 90 -6.71 2.73 1.40
CA ASP A 90 -6.79 1.27 1.59
C ASP A 90 -5.84 0.78 2.69
N CYS A 91 -5.84 1.49 3.83
CA CYS A 91 -5.02 1.15 4.99
C CYS A 91 -5.74 1.46 6.31
N VAL A 92 -5.36 0.69 7.34
CA VAL A 92 -5.81 0.86 8.72
C VAL A 92 -4.61 1.00 9.65
N LEU A 93 -4.71 1.95 10.57
CA LEU A 93 -3.72 2.24 11.62
C LEU A 93 -4.40 2.13 12.98
N VAL A 94 -3.74 1.49 13.95
CA VAL A 94 -4.15 1.52 15.36
C VAL A 94 -2.94 1.88 16.20
N ILE A 95 -3.07 2.91 17.04
CA ILE A 95 -2.02 3.33 17.98
C ILE A 95 -2.44 2.94 19.38
N THR A 96 -1.76 1.97 19.95
CA THR A 96 -1.93 1.49 21.32
C THR A 96 -1.06 2.32 22.25
N ARG A 97 -1.64 2.84 23.34
CA ARG A 97 -0.92 3.59 24.36
C ARG A 97 -1.08 2.94 25.72
N TYR A 98 0.06 2.73 26.39
CA TYR A 98 0.16 2.45 27.81
C TYR A 98 0.63 3.71 28.54
N PHE A 99 -0.19 4.25 29.46
CA PHE A 99 0.14 5.46 30.19
C PHE A 99 1.27 5.23 31.20
N GLY A 100 2.28 6.06 31.16
CA GLY A 100 3.48 5.96 32.01
C GLY A 100 3.45 6.79 33.30
N GLY A 101 2.28 7.33 33.72
CA GLY A 101 2.13 8.12 34.93
C GLY A 101 2.52 9.60 34.78
N ILE A 102 3.04 10.04 33.62
CA ILE A 102 3.43 11.44 33.37
C ILE A 102 2.55 12.01 32.25
N LEU A 103 1.86 13.10 32.50
CA LEU A 103 1.01 13.76 31.52
C LEU A 103 1.85 14.42 30.41
N LEU A 104 1.44 14.18 29.15
CA LEU A 104 2.07 14.81 27.97
C LEU A 104 1.51 16.21 27.69
N GLY A 105 0.27 16.47 28.10
CA GLY A 105 -0.52 17.63 27.69
C GLY A 105 -1.02 17.50 26.24
N GLY A 106 -2.01 18.31 25.84
CA GLY A 106 -2.66 18.20 24.52
C GLY A 106 -1.67 18.26 23.35
N GLY A 107 -0.78 19.26 23.34
CA GLY A 107 0.24 19.38 22.30
C GLY A 107 1.29 18.25 22.31
N GLY A 108 1.56 17.67 23.49
CA GLY A 108 2.43 16.48 23.61
C GLY A 108 1.77 15.23 23.04
N LEU A 109 0.46 15.05 23.30
CA LEU A 109 -0.32 13.94 22.73
C LEU A 109 -0.37 14.02 21.19
N VAL A 110 -0.71 15.19 20.65
CA VAL A 110 -0.73 15.39 19.18
C VAL A 110 0.60 14.99 18.54
N ARG A 111 1.73 15.43 19.11
CA ARG A 111 3.05 15.05 18.59
C ARG A 111 3.32 13.54 18.72
N ALA A 112 2.99 12.95 19.87
CA ALA A 112 3.23 11.54 20.13
C ALA A 112 2.40 10.64 19.19
N TYR A 113 1.11 10.92 18.99
CA TYR A 113 0.27 10.16 18.07
C TYR A 113 0.67 10.34 16.61
N SER A 114 1.04 11.57 16.18
CA SER A 114 1.59 11.80 14.85
C SER A 114 2.90 11.04 14.62
N HIS A 115 3.77 11.01 15.62
CA HIS A 115 5.04 10.27 15.54
C HIS A 115 4.81 8.76 15.48
N ALA A 116 3.93 8.22 16.34
CA ALA A 116 3.55 6.79 16.31
C ALA A 116 2.97 6.37 14.95
N ALA A 117 2.11 7.22 14.37
CA ALA A 117 1.56 6.98 13.04
C ALA A 117 2.67 6.96 11.98
N LYS A 118 3.59 7.94 12.00
CA LYS A 118 4.66 8.04 11.00
C LYS A 118 5.60 6.84 11.04
N ILE A 119 6.06 6.42 12.23
CA ILE A 119 6.97 5.26 12.34
C ILE A 119 6.27 3.94 11.95
N ALA A 120 4.96 3.81 12.17
CA ALA A 120 4.20 2.66 11.72
C ALA A 120 4.08 2.64 10.17
N VAL A 121 3.80 3.79 9.55
CA VAL A 121 3.78 3.94 8.08
C VAL A 121 5.14 3.59 7.49
N ASP A 122 6.23 4.10 8.07
CA ASP A 122 7.60 3.83 7.60
C ASP A 122 7.94 2.34 7.73
N ALA A 123 7.51 1.68 8.81
CA ALA A 123 7.72 0.25 9.01
C ALA A 123 6.91 -0.61 8.02
N GLY A 124 5.67 -0.19 7.67
CA GLY A 124 4.82 -0.88 6.71
C GLY A 124 5.26 -0.70 5.26
N GLY A 125 6.04 0.34 4.99
CA GLY A 125 6.47 0.74 3.67
C GLY A 125 5.32 1.23 2.79
N ILE A 126 5.56 2.29 2.04
CA ILE A 126 4.57 2.82 1.09
C ILE A 126 4.81 2.16 -0.27
N VAL A 127 3.73 1.86 -0.97
CA VAL A 127 3.75 1.30 -2.31
C VAL A 127 2.69 1.99 -3.17
N THR A 128 3.04 2.25 -4.43
CA THR A 128 2.08 2.73 -5.41
C THR A 128 1.46 1.54 -6.14
N ARG A 129 0.13 1.48 -6.15
CA ARG A 129 -0.64 0.49 -6.90
C ARG A 129 -1.33 1.13 -8.08
N ALA A 130 -1.29 0.44 -9.21
CA ALA A 130 -2.03 0.81 -10.40
C ALA A 130 -2.82 -0.37 -10.94
N GLU A 131 -3.87 -0.03 -11.70
CA GLU A 131 -4.55 -1.00 -12.54
C GLU A 131 -3.62 -1.35 -13.70
N CYS A 132 -3.22 -2.63 -13.78
CA CYS A 132 -2.29 -3.16 -14.75
C CYS A 132 -2.98 -4.16 -15.67
N SER A 133 -2.66 -4.10 -16.97
CA SER A 133 -2.99 -5.17 -17.91
C SER A 133 -1.98 -6.31 -17.74
N ILE A 134 -2.49 -7.54 -17.68
CA ILE A 134 -1.68 -8.74 -17.83
C ILE A 134 -1.65 -9.06 -19.30
N VAL A 135 -0.44 -9.01 -19.88
CA VAL A 135 -0.24 -9.16 -21.32
C VAL A 135 0.59 -10.40 -21.58
N LYS A 136 0.11 -11.24 -22.51
CA LYS A 136 0.82 -12.41 -23.01
C LYS A 136 1.36 -12.10 -24.41
N ILE A 137 2.67 -12.32 -24.61
CA ILE A 137 3.35 -12.06 -25.88
C ILE A 137 4.03 -13.35 -26.33
N ARG A 138 3.83 -13.75 -27.57
CA ARG A 138 4.53 -14.87 -28.21
C ARG A 138 5.55 -14.33 -29.20
N CYS A 139 6.78 -14.83 -29.11
CA CYS A 139 7.84 -14.47 -30.06
C CYS A 139 8.78 -15.66 -30.35
N ASP A 140 9.57 -15.55 -31.36
CA ASP A 140 10.66 -16.49 -31.62
C ASP A 140 11.85 -16.21 -30.67
N TYR A 141 12.76 -17.17 -30.57
CA TYR A 141 13.95 -17.08 -29.73
C TYR A 141 14.89 -15.93 -30.13
N THR A 142 14.93 -15.57 -31.40
CA THR A 142 15.81 -14.50 -31.90
C THR A 142 15.32 -13.10 -31.48
N PHE A 143 14.01 -12.95 -31.30
CA PHE A 143 13.39 -11.68 -30.85
C PHE A 143 13.33 -11.53 -29.32
N TYR A 144 13.34 -12.65 -28.58
CA TYR A 144 13.17 -12.63 -27.12
C TYR A 144 14.08 -11.65 -26.39
N GLY A 145 15.38 -11.59 -26.77
CA GLY A 145 16.31 -10.66 -26.14
C GLY A 145 15.90 -9.19 -26.27
N ARG A 146 15.32 -8.80 -27.41
CA ARG A 146 14.78 -7.44 -27.63
C ARG A 146 13.52 -7.20 -26.81
N LEU A 147 12.62 -8.19 -26.75
CA LEU A 147 11.40 -8.12 -25.96
C LEU A 147 11.73 -7.98 -24.47
N ALA A 148 12.67 -8.77 -23.94
CA ALA A 148 13.10 -8.73 -22.55
C ALA A 148 13.71 -7.37 -22.13
N SER A 149 14.33 -6.64 -23.08
CA SER A 149 14.80 -5.26 -22.84
C SER A 149 13.68 -4.23 -22.96
N LEU A 150 12.77 -4.40 -23.94
CA LEU A 150 11.68 -3.45 -24.19
C LEU A 150 10.71 -3.38 -23.00
N ILE A 151 10.37 -4.51 -22.39
CA ILE A 151 9.38 -4.58 -21.31
C ILE A 151 9.73 -3.61 -20.15
N PRO A 152 10.90 -3.71 -19.49
CA PRO A 152 11.23 -2.79 -18.40
C PRO A 152 11.47 -1.35 -18.88
N GLU A 153 11.99 -1.13 -20.10
CA GLU A 153 12.13 0.22 -20.67
C GLU A 153 10.79 0.96 -20.80
N GLN A 154 9.71 0.22 -21.03
CA GLN A 154 8.35 0.78 -21.16
C GLN A 154 7.54 0.69 -19.86
N GLY A 155 8.17 0.38 -18.72
CA GLY A 155 7.50 0.31 -17.42
C GLY A 155 6.72 -0.99 -17.18
N GLY A 156 6.95 -2.02 -17.97
CA GLY A 156 6.39 -3.36 -17.77
C GLY A 156 7.26 -4.19 -16.82
N ILE A 157 6.65 -5.21 -16.22
CA ILE A 157 7.32 -6.18 -15.34
C ILE A 157 7.01 -7.57 -15.84
N VAL A 158 8.06 -8.37 -16.13
CA VAL A 158 7.90 -9.77 -16.50
C VAL A 158 7.46 -10.57 -15.27
N GLU A 159 6.36 -11.34 -15.41
CA GLU A 159 5.88 -12.24 -14.36
C GLU A 159 6.34 -13.68 -14.58
N ASP A 160 6.33 -14.13 -15.86
CA ASP A 160 6.69 -15.50 -16.22
C ASP A 160 7.19 -15.56 -17.65
N THR A 161 8.01 -16.56 -17.97
CA THR A 161 8.49 -16.84 -19.32
C THR A 161 8.56 -18.35 -19.56
N ALA A 162 7.81 -18.84 -20.54
CA ALA A 162 7.84 -20.23 -20.99
C ALA A 162 8.66 -20.36 -22.28
N PHE A 163 9.58 -21.32 -22.30
CA PHE A 163 10.44 -21.65 -23.44
C PHE A 163 10.01 -22.99 -23.98
N GLU A 164 9.22 -22.96 -25.08
CA GLU A 164 8.71 -24.14 -25.78
C GLU A 164 9.10 -24.03 -27.28
N ASP A 165 8.23 -24.40 -28.21
CA ASP A 165 8.47 -24.20 -29.65
C ASP A 165 8.65 -22.72 -29.99
N VAL A 166 7.99 -21.84 -29.21
CA VAL A 166 8.13 -20.39 -29.23
C VAL A 166 8.29 -19.89 -27.79
N VAL A 167 8.87 -18.71 -27.60
CA VAL A 167 8.94 -18.08 -26.30
C VAL A 167 7.61 -17.38 -26.01
N THR A 168 7.02 -17.67 -24.85
CA THR A 168 5.82 -17.00 -24.36
C THR A 168 6.17 -16.21 -23.11
N VAL A 169 6.06 -14.90 -23.18
CA VAL A 169 6.28 -13.98 -22.04
C VAL A 169 4.93 -13.53 -21.49
N LYS A 170 4.74 -13.69 -20.18
CA LYS A 170 3.65 -13.09 -19.43
C LYS A 170 4.20 -11.89 -18.66
N MET A 171 3.62 -10.73 -18.86
CA MET A 171 4.04 -9.49 -18.22
C MET A 171 2.83 -8.73 -17.68
N ARG A 172 3.08 -7.84 -16.71
CA ARG A 172 2.13 -6.81 -16.32
C ARG A 172 2.65 -5.43 -16.69
N ILE A 173 1.74 -4.54 -17.05
CA ILE A 173 2.05 -3.14 -17.38
C ILE A 173 0.89 -2.25 -16.92
N PRO A 174 1.15 -1.04 -16.35
CA PRO A 174 0.09 -0.07 -16.09
C PRO A 174 -0.75 0.18 -17.34
N GLN A 175 -2.08 0.14 -17.21
CA GLN A 175 -2.98 0.30 -18.36
C GLN A 175 -2.72 1.56 -19.18
N GLU A 176 -2.30 2.64 -18.51
CA GLU A 176 -1.98 3.91 -19.19
C GLU A 176 -0.74 3.83 -20.10
N LEU A 177 0.18 2.88 -19.85
CA LEU A 177 1.39 2.67 -20.63
C LEU A 177 1.23 1.60 -21.72
N GLU A 178 0.21 0.75 -21.61
CA GLU A 178 -0.02 -0.39 -22.51
C GLU A 178 -0.12 0.02 -23.99
N PRO A 179 -0.86 1.08 -24.41
CA PRO A 179 -0.96 1.45 -25.82
C PRO A 179 0.38 1.89 -26.41
N ALA A 180 1.23 2.57 -25.65
CA ALA A 180 2.56 2.98 -26.08
C ALA A 180 3.51 1.77 -26.22
N PHE A 181 3.41 0.83 -25.26
CA PHE A 181 4.15 -0.44 -25.31
C PHE A 181 3.78 -1.25 -26.54
N GLU A 182 2.47 -1.46 -26.80
CA GLU A 182 1.99 -2.24 -27.97
C GLU A 182 2.47 -1.62 -29.28
N ALA A 183 2.37 -0.29 -29.43
CA ALA A 183 2.86 0.40 -30.62
C ALA A 183 4.37 0.17 -30.83
N ARG A 184 5.16 0.22 -29.75
CA ARG A 184 6.61 0.01 -29.80
C ARG A 184 6.96 -1.46 -30.08
N LEU A 185 6.21 -2.41 -29.52
CA LEU A 185 6.36 -3.84 -29.78
C LEU A 185 6.14 -4.16 -31.26
N VAL A 186 5.04 -3.65 -31.83
CA VAL A 186 4.71 -3.84 -33.23
C VAL A 186 5.80 -3.29 -34.17
N ASP A 187 6.26 -2.05 -33.88
CA ASP A 187 7.34 -1.40 -34.64
C ASP A 187 8.65 -2.24 -34.56
N LEU A 188 9.08 -2.61 -33.36
CA LEU A 188 10.34 -3.31 -33.13
C LEU A 188 10.33 -4.74 -33.75
N SER A 189 9.17 -5.39 -33.79
CA SER A 189 8.99 -6.73 -34.32
C SER A 189 8.61 -6.74 -35.81
N ASN A 190 8.50 -5.58 -36.47
CA ASN A 190 7.95 -5.44 -37.83
C ASN A 190 6.54 -6.10 -37.95
N GLY A 191 5.73 -6.00 -36.90
CA GLY A 191 4.37 -6.54 -36.88
C GLY A 191 4.23 -8.02 -36.60
N THR A 192 5.33 -8.75 -36.34
CA THR A 192 5.29 -10.19 -36.08
C THR A 192 4.86 -10.55 -34.67
N CYS A 193 5.04 -9.65 -33.71
CA CYS A 193 4.63 -9.83 -32.31
C CYS A 193 3.53 -8.82 -31.92
N ARG A 194 2.57 -9.31 -31.15
CA ARG A 194 1.51 -8.50 -30.54
C ARG A 194 1.24 -8.98 -29.14
N GLY A 195 0.80 -8.04 -28.28
CA GLY A 195 0.33 -8.34 -26.94
C GLY A 195 -1.13 -8.80 -26.94
N GLU A 196 -1.42 -9.88 -26.20
CA GLU A 196 -2.78 -10.32 -25.90
C GLU A 196 -3.06 -9.98 -24.43
N ILE A 197 -4.02 -9.07 -24.18
CA ILE A 197 -4.46 -8.76 -22.81
C ILE A 197 -5.30 -9.94 -22.32
N THR A 198 -4.84 -10.61 -21.26
CA THR A 198 -5.51 -11.79 -20.70
C THR A 198 -6.27 -11.51 -19.42
N ASP A 199 -5.89 -10.44 -18.69
CA ASP A 199 -6.52 -10.08 -17.43
C ASP A 199 -6.17 -8.62 -17.06
N THR A 200 -6.83 -8.13 -15.99
CA THR A 200 -6.56 -6.81 -15.38
C THR A 200 -6.51 -6.97 -13.88
N VAL A 201 -5.44 -6.46 -13.25
CA VAL A 201 -5.21 -6.56 -11.81
C VAL A 201 -4.71 -5.24 -11.23
N PHE A 202 -4.99 -4.98 -9.94
CA PHE A 202 -4.26 -3.95 -9.20
C PHE A 202 -2.95 -4.54 -8.68
N ALA A 203 -1.84 -3.97 -9.09
CA ALA A 203 -0.50 -4.44 -8.72
C ALA A 203 0.43 -3.28 -8.33
N ASP A 204 1.47 -3.62 -7.59
CA ASP A 204 2.54 -2.69 -7.24
C ASP A 204 3.33 -2.34 -8.51
N ILE A 205 3.63 -1.04 -8.68
CA ILE A 205 4.33 -0.50 -9.86
C ILE A 205 5.68 0.14 -9.53
N ASP A 206 6.10 0.16 -8.26
CA ASP A 206 7.38 0.66 -7.74
C ASP A 206 8.15 -0.40 -6.91
#